data_567176374c77b53e9dbb97427ec0e6b5
#
_entry.id   567176374c77b53e9dbb97427ec0e6b5
#
_cell.length_a   1.000
_cell.length_b   1.000
_cell.length_c   1.000
_cell.angle_alpha   90.00
_cell.angle_beta   90.00
_cell.angle_gamma   90.00
#
_symmetry.space_group_name_H-M   'P 1'
#
loop_
_entity.id
_entity.type
_entity.pdbx_description
1 polymer ?
#
loop_
_entity_poly.entity_id
_entity_poly.type
_entity_poly.pdbx_seq_one_letter_code
_entity_poly.pdbx_strand_id
1 'polypeptide(L)'
;HEAVRRYYSGRVEATSFEVADAIVGGHSAQALTLVRHAYATGSAPAQLVAAIATKFRAMAKVSAPAGRKNLGMSPWQAEHARRELRSWPDPALASAITAIAQADEDTKGASKDPEGAVEKLVMTLCRLHRG
;
A
#
# COMPACT_ATOMS: atom_id res chain seq x y z
N HIS A 1 9.60 26.58 -9.30
CA HIS A 1 10.60 26.64 -8.26
C HIS A 1 10.80 25.30 -7.58
N GLU A 2 12.04 24.86 -7.52
CA GLU A 2 12.37 23.53 -7.02
C GLU A 2 11.96 23.28 -5.57
N ALA A 3 12.09 24.25 -4.70
CA ALA A 3 11.75 24.09 -3.30
C ALA A 3 10.27 23.78 -3.11
N VAL A 4 9.41 24.44 -3.88
CA VAL A 4 7.96 24.21 -3.84
C VAL A 4 7.63 22.83 -4.39
N ARG A 5 8.28 22.41 -5.48
CA ARG A 5 8.06 21.08 -6.05
C ARG A 5 8.47 19.99 -5.09
N ARG A 6 9.60 20.12 -4.41
CA ARG A 6 10.06 19.12 -3.44
C ARG A 6 9.10 18.98 -2.29
N TYR A 7 8.63 20.10 -1.76
CA TYR A 7 7.68 20.09 -0.66
C TYR A 7 6.38 19.39 -1.06
N TYR A 8 5.86 19.75 -2.23
CA TYR A 8 4.62 19.17 -2.75
C TYR A 8 4.76 17.67 -2.97
N SER A 9 5.86 17.23 -3.61
CA SER A 9 6.12 15.82 -3.85
C SER A 9 6.26 15.03 -2.55
N GLY A 10 6.93 15.59 -1.55
CA GLY A 10 7.07 14.96 -0.24
C GLY A 10 5.73 14.74 0.44
N ARG A 11 4.81 15.71 0.34
CA ARG A 11 3.47 15.58 0.90
C ARG A 11 2.64 14.52 0.18
N VAL A 12 2.74 14.44 -1.14
CA VAL A 12 2.06 13.41 -1.94
C VAL A 12 2.55 12.03 -1.54
N GLU A 13 3.86 11.84 -1.40
CA GLU A 13 4.43 10.56 -0.96
C GLU A 13 3.99 10.21 0.45
N ALA A 14 4.04 11.18 1.38
CA ALA A 14 3.65 10.95 2.76
C ALA A 14 2.19 10.51 2.84
N THR A 15 1.30 11.17 2.10
CA THR A 15 -0.12 10.81 2.08
C THR A 15 -0.33 9.40 1.52
N SER A 16 0.41 9.04 0.47
CA SER A 16 0.31 7.68 -0.12
C SER A 16 0.72 6.62 0.88
N PHE A 17 1.78 6.85 1.65
CA PHE A 17 2.21 5.90 2.67
C PHE A 17 1.24 5.83 3.85
N GLU A 18 0.60 6.95 4.20
CA GLU A 18 -0.45 6.93 5.22
C GLU A 18 -1.64 6.07 4.80
N VAL A 19 -2.02 6.15 3.51
CA VAL A 19 -3.06 5.28 2.96
C VAL A 19 -2.66 3.82 3.12
N ALA A 20 -1.42 3.49 2.74
CA ALA A 20 -0.92 2.12 2.82
C ALA A 20 -0.89 1.62 4.26
N ASP A 21 -0.45 2.44 5.20
CA ASP A 21 -0.43 2.08 6.62
C ASP A 21 -1.84 1.81 7.16
N ALA A 22 -2.81 2.64 6.79
CA ALA A 22 -4.20 2.46 7.22
C ALA A 22 -4.77 1.13 6.70
N ILE A 23 -4.44 0.77 5.46
CA ILE A 23 -4.88 -0.50 4.87
C ILE A 23 -4.26 -1.68 5.61
N VAL A 24 -2.96 -1.63 5.83
CA VAL A 24 -2.24 -2.71 6.50
C VAL A 24 -2.76 -2.92 7.93
N GLY A 25 -3.19 -1.85 8.58
CA GLY A 25 -3.80 -1.91 9.89
C GLY A 25 -5.30 -2.26 9.88
N GLY A 26 -5.91 -2.44 8.72
CA GLY A 26 -7.33 -2.79 8.61
C GLY A 26 -8.29 -1.65 8.86
N HIS A 27 -7.83 -0.41 8.79
CA HIS A 27 -8.64 0.78 9.10
C HIS A 27 -9.30 1.31 7.83
N SER A 28 -10.38 0.65 7.39
CA SER A 28 -11.01 0.94 6.10
C SER A 28 -11.56 2.36 5.97
N ALA A 29 -12.26 2.86 7.01
CA ALA A 29 -12.81 4.22 6.97
C ALA A 29 -11.70 5.27 6.86
N GLN A 30 -10.65 5.10 7.64
CA GLN A 30 -9.50 5.99 7.61
C GLN A 30 -8.80 5.92 6.25
N ALA A 31 -8.62 4.72 5.71
CA ALA A 31 -7.98 4.54 4.42
C ALA A 31 -8.74 5.26 3.31
N LEU A 32 -10.07 5.11 3.27
CA LEU A 32 -10.89 5.78 2.26
C LEU A 32 -10.85 7.30 2.40
N THR A 33 -10.87 7.81 3.64
CA THR A 33 -10.74 9.25 3.88
C THR A 33 -9.40 9.76 3.38
N LEU A 34 -8.33 9.03 3.64
CA LEU A 34 -6.99 9.41 3.18
C LEU A 34 -6.87 9.33 1.66
N VAL A 35 -7.53 8.37 1.00
CA VAL A 35 -7.55 8.29 -0.47
C VAL A 35 -8.19 9.54 -1.05
N ARG A 36 -9.32 9.98 -0.50
CA ARG A 36 -9.99 11.19 -0.97
C ARG A 36 -9.11 12.42 -0.77
N HIS A 37 -8.46 12.50 0.39
CA HIS A 37 -7.51 13.59 0.66
C HIS A 37 -6.35 13.55 -0.32
N ALA A 38 -5.82 12.37 -0.61
CA ALA A 38 -4.72 12.20 -1.55
C ALA A 38 -5.09 12.74 -2.94
N TYR A 39 -6.28 12.41 -3.43
CA TYR A 39 -6.73 12.93 -4.72
C TYR A 39 -6.90 14.44 -4.70
N ALA A 40 -7.45 14.97 -3.61
CA ALA A 40 -7.63 16.42 -3.46
C ALA A 40 -6.30 17.18 -3.46
N THR A 41 -5.22 16.53 -3.04
CA THR A 41 -3.88 17.14 -2.97
C THR A 41 -2.97 16.72 -4.12
N GLY A 42 -3.50 16.06 -5.14
CA GLY A 42 -2.77 15.82 -6.39
C GLY A 42 -2.14 14.45 -6.56
N SER A 43 -2.43 13.50 -5.69
CA SER A 43 -1.91 12.13 -5.85
C SER A 43 -2.59 11.45 -7.04
N ALA A 44 -1.83 10.70 -7.81
CA ALA A 44 -2.37 9.88 -8.89
C ALA A 44 -2.72 8.48 -8.35
N PRO A 45 -3.74 7.82 -8.94
CA PRO A 45 -4.09 6.46 -8.53
C PRO A 45 -2.90 5.50 -8.55
N ALA A 46 -2.04 5.58 -9.56
CA ALA A 46 -0.86 4.70 -9.66
C ALA A 46 0.12 4.91 -8.50
N GLN A 47 0.22 6.13 -7.98
CA GLN A 47 1.08 6.42 -6.83
C GLN A 47 0.58 5.73 -5.57
N LEU A 48 -0.74 5.71 -5.38
CA LEU A 48 -1.35 5.04 -4.22
C LEU A 48 -1.12 3.53 -4.29
N VAL A 49 -1.31 2.94 -5.47
CA VAL A 49 -1.07 1.50 -5.66
C VAL A 49 0.41 1.19 -5.41
N ALA A 50 1.32 2.02 -5.87
CA ALA A 50 2.76 1.81 -5.68
C ALA A 50 3.13 1.81 -4.19
N ALA A 51 2.58 2.73 -3.40
CA ALA A 51 2.84 2.77 -1.96
C ALA A 51 2.30 1.53 -1.25
N ILE A 52 1.08 1.12 -1.61
CA ILE A 52 0.47 -0.09 -1.07
C ILE A 52 1.33 -1.31 -1.42
N ALA A 53 1.76 -1.42 -2.67
CA ALA A 53 2.62 -2.52 -3.13
C ALA A 53 3.93 -2.58 -2.35
N THR A 54 4.53 -1.44 -2.05
CA THR A 54 5.77 -1.37 -1.28
C THR A 54 5.61 -2.00 0.10
N LYS A 55 4.49 -1.69 0.79
CA LYS A 55 4.22 -2.25 2.11
C LYS A 55 4.04 -3.77 2.05
N PHE A 56 3.27 -4.25 1.10
CA PHE A 56 3.00 -5.68 0.99
C PHE A 56 4.22 -6.46 0.51
N ARG A 57 5.08 -5.87 -0.32
CA ARG A 57 6.36 -6.49 -0.67
C ARG A 57 7.26 -6.67 0.55
N ALA A 58 7.30 -5.68 1.43
CA ALA A 58 8.07 -5.78 2.66
C ALA A 58 7.57 -6.94 3.53
N MET A 59 6.26 -7.08 3.68
CA MET A 59 5.68 -8.19 4.42
C MET A 59 5.98 -9.53 3.76
N ALA A 60 5.91 -9.61 2.44
CA ALA A 60 6.22 -10.83 1.72
C ALA A 60 7.68 -11.25 1.92
N LYS A 61 8.60 -10.29 1.92
CA LYS A 61 10.01 -10.57 2.15
C LYS A 61 10.25 -11.17 3.52
N VAL A 62 9.64 -10.61 4.57
CA VAL A 62 9.85 -11.13 5.93
C VAL A 62 9.07 -12.42 6.19
N SER A 63 8.09 -12.76 5.34
CA SER A 63 7.37 -14.03 5.46
C SER A 63 8.16 -15.20 4.89
N ALA A 64 9.22 -14.93 4.13
CA ALA A 64 10.01 -15.98 3.51
C ALA A 64 10.68 -16.85 4.58
N PRO A 65 10.61 -18.19 4.45
CA PRO A 65 11.05 -19.08 5.53
C PRO A 65 12.55 -19.09 5.75
N ALA A 66 13.32 -18.70 4.78
CA ALA A 66 14.77 -18.85 4.87
C ALA A 66 15.47 -17.71 5.60
N GLY A 67 14.81 -17.08 6.55
CA GLY A 67 15.43 -16.17 7.52
C GLY A 67 16.46 -15.23 6.96
N ARG A 68 16.13 -14.51 5.98
CA ARG A 68 17.10 -13.77 5.20
C ARG A 68 17.84 -12.74 5.98
N LYS A 69 19.15 -12.82 5.92
CA LYS A 69 20.01 -11.79 6.45
C LYS A 69 19.98 -10.56 5.57
N ASN A 70 19.72 -10.75 4.27
CA ASN A 70 19.79 -9.65 3.30
C ASN A 70 18.45 -9.45 2.61
N LEU A 71 17.53 -8.80 3.32
CA LEU A 71 16.21 -8.49 2.78
C LEU A 71 16.15 -7.16 2.03
N GLY A 72 17.27 -6.42 1.99
CA GLY A 72 17.26 -5.07 1.42
C GLY A 72 16.55 -4.05 2.32
N MET A 73 16.37 -4.38 3.60
CA MET A 73 15.70 -3.54 4.58
C MET A 73 16.56 -3.38 5.82
N SER A 74 16.41 -2.26 6.51
CA SER A 74 17.04 -2.10 7.82
C SER A 74 16.40 -3.06 8.82
N PRO A 75 17.09 -3.40 9.94
CA PRO A 75 16.48 -4.23 10.99
C PRO A 75 15.17 -3.67 11.51
N TRP A 76 15.06 -2.35 11.64
CA TRP A 76 13.83 -1.70 12.08
C TRP A 76 12.68 -1.93 11.10
N GLN A 77 12.95 -1.77 9.81
CA GLN A 77 11.96 -1.98 8.76
C GLN A 77 11.48 -3.44 8.74
N ALA A 78 12.40 -4.38 8.84
CA ALA A 78 12.07 -5.81 8.87
C ALA A 78 11.21 -6.16 10.07
N GLU A 79 11.55 -5.64 11.26
CA GLU A 79 10.79 -5.89 12.47
C GLU A 79 9.38 -5.29 12.38
N HIS A 80 9.28 -4.09 11.83
CA HIS A 80 8.00 -3.43 11.63
C HIS A 80 7.11 -4.25 10.68
N ALA A 81 7.68 -4.72 9.58
CA ALA A 81 6.96 -5.56 8.62
C ALA A 81 6.50 -6.88 9.25
N ARG A 82 7.32 -7.49 10.11
CA ARG A 82 6.93 -8.72 10.82
C ARG A 82 5.74 -8.50 11.72
N ARG A 83 5.67 -7.36 12.39
CA ARG A 83 4.51 -7.03 13.23
C ARG A 83 3.26 -6.84 12.41
N GLU A 84 3.38 -6.14 11.30
CA GLU A 84 2.25 -5.94 10.38
C GLU A 84 1.76 -7.25 9.80
N LEU A 85 2.68 -8.17 9.50
CA LEU A 85 2.38 -9.46 8.90
C LEU A 85 1.46 -10.34 9.77
N ARG A 86 1.42 -10.10 11.06
CA ARG A 86 0.56 -10.90 11.98
C ARG A 86 -0.92 -10.86 11.59
N SER A 87 -1.38 -9.77 10.98
CA SER A 87 -2.77 -9.62 10.54
C SER A 87 -3.01 -10.14 9.13
N TRP A 88 -2.00 -10.70 8.49
CA TRP A 88 -2.07 -11.14 7.10
C TRP A 88 -1.59 -12.58 6.95
N PRO A 89 -2.43 -13.57 7.34
CA PRO A 89 -2.07 -14.99 7.13
C PRO A 89 -1.72 -15.26 5.67
N ASP A 90 -0.96 -16.31 5.42
CA ASP A 90 -0.45 -16.61 4.08
C ASP A 90 -1.52 -16.55 2.97
N PRO A 91 -2.72 -17.14 3.13
CA PRO A 91 -3.73 -17.02 2.08
C PRO A 91 -4.20 -15.59 1.85
N ALA A 92 -4.35 -14.81 2.93
CA ALA A 92 -4.75 -13.41 2.83
C ALA A 92 -3.67 -12.58 2.15
N LEU A 93 -2.41 -12.82 2.50
CA LEU A 93 -1.27 -12.13 1.90
C LEU A 93 -1.19 -12.42 0.39
N ALA A 94 -1.36 -13.69 0.01
CA ALA A 94 -1.34 -14.07 -1.41
C ALA A 94 -2.47 -13.40 -2.18
N SER A 95 -3.67 -13.39 -1.62
CA SER A 95 -4.82 -12.72 -2.24
C SER A 95 -4.61 -11.22 -2.35
N ALA A 96 -3.99 -10.62 -1.33
CA ALA A 96 -3.67 -9.19 -1.34
C ALA A 96 -2.70 -8.86 -2.49
N ILE A 97 -1.67 -9.65 -2.65
CA ILE A 97 -0.67 -9.43 -3.71
C ILE A 97 -1.31 -9.53 -5.09
N THR A 98 -2.20 -10.51 -5.29
CA THR A 98 -2.95 -10.66 -6.53
C THR A 98 -3.83 -9.44 -6.81
N ALA A 99 -4.55 -8.96 -5.78
CA ALA A 99 -5.42 -7.79 -5.92
C ALA A 99 -4.61 -6.54 -6.27
N ILE A 100 -3.43 -6.38 -5.66
CA ILE A 100 -2.55 -5.25 -5.92
C ILE A 100 -2.05 -5.29 -7.37
N ALA A 101 -1.67 -6.46 -7.87
CA ALA A 101 -1.22 -6.61 -9.26
C ALA A 101 -2.33 -6.21 -10.24
N GLN A 102 -3.57 -6.59 -9.96
CA GLN A 102 -4.71 -6.20 -10.79
C GLN A 102 -4.94 -4.70 -10.76
N ALA A 103 -4.88 -4.09 -9.58
CA ALA A 103 -5.03 -2.64 -9.44
C ALA A 103 -3.90 -1.88 -10.16
N ASP A 104 -2.69 -2.43 -10.14
CA ASP A 104 -1.56 -1.85 -10.86
C ASP A 104 -1.86 -1.75 -12.36
N GLU A 105 -2.35 -2.83 -12.96
CA GLU A 105 -2.76 -2.84 -14.36
C GLU A 105 -3.89 -1.84 -14.61
N ASP A 106 -4.90 -1.86 -13.75
CA ASP A 106 -6.08 -1.00 -13.90
C ASP A 106 -5.71 0.48 -13.86
N THR A 107 -4.81 0.87 -12.97
CA THR A 107 -4.41 2.27 -12.85
C THR A 107 -3.41 2.72 -13.92
N LYS A 108 -2.86 1.76 -14.67
CA LYS A 108 -1.93 2.05 -15.77
C LYS A 108 -2.58 1.99 -17.15
N GLY A 109 -3.90 2.04 -17.21
CA GLY A 109 -4.64 2.17 -18.46
C GLY A 109 -5.60 1.05 -18.80
N ALA A 110 -5.60 -0.07 -18.06
CA ALA A 110 -6.53 -1.17 -18.33
C ALA A 110 -7.96 -0.83 -17.92
N SER A 111 -8.14 0.10 -16.97
CA SER A 111 -9.47 0.51 -16.52
C SER A 111 -9.78 1.92 -16.96
N LYS A 112 -11.07 2.17 -17.26
CA LYS A 112 -11.56 3.52 -17.55
C LYS A 112 -11.78 4.33 -16.26
N ASP A 113 -11.73 3.69 -15.10
CA ASP A 113 -11.97 4.30 -13.81
C ASP A 113 -10.84 3.93 -12.84
N PRO A 114 -9.65 4.52 -13.01
CA PRO A 114 -8.52 4.18 -12.14
C PRO A 114 -8.75 4.56 -10.67
N GLU A 115 -9.49 5.63 -10.38
CA GLU A 115 -9.81 5.99 -9.00
C GLU A 115 -10.72 4.94 -8.35
N GLY A 116 -11.72 4.46 -9.09
CA GLY A 116 -12.58 3.38 -8.63
C GLY A 116 -11.80 2.08 -8.41
N ALA A 117 -10.79 1.82 -9.23
CA ALA A 117 -9.93 0.65 -9.06
C ALA A 117 -9.18 0.71 -7.72
N VAL A 118 -8.70 1.89 -7.32
CA VAL A 118 -8.04 2.06 -6.02
C VAL A 118 -9.02 1.86 -4.88
N GLU A 119 -10.22 2.43 -4.96
CA GLU A 119 -11.24 2.25 -3.91
C GLU A 119 -11.61 0.78 -3.75
N LYS A 120 -11.76 0.07 -4.86
CA LYS A 120 -12.03 -1.37 -4.85
C LYS A 120 -10.88 -2.13 -4.19
N LEU A 121 -9.64 -1.75 -4.49
CA LEU A 121 -8.47 -2.37 -3.88
C LEU A 121 -8.48 -2.16 -2.36
N VAL A 122 -8.74 -0.93 -1.90
CA VAL A 122 -8.81 -0.63 -0.46
C VAL A 122 -9.83 -1.52 0.22
N MET A 123 -11.02 -1.63 -0.35
CA MET A 123 -12.09 -2.44 0.23
C MET A 123 -11.71 -3.92 0.26
N THR A 124 -11.13 -4.42 -0.82
CA THR A 124 -10.70 -5.82 -0.91
C THR A 124 -9.65 -6.13 0.14
N LEU A 125 -8.62 -5.28 0.26
CA LEU A 125 -7.54 -5.51 1.22
C LEU A 125 -8.04 -5.45 2.65
N CYS A 126 -8.90 -4.48 2.97
CA CYS A 126 -9.43 -4.36 4.32
C CYS A 126 -10.29 -5.56 4.72
N ARG A 127 -10.97 -6.20 3.76
CA ARG A 127 -11.70 -7.45 4.04
C ARG A 127 -10.78 -8.63 4.29
N LEU A 128 -9.60 -8.64 3.71
CA LEU A 128 -8.62 -9.71 3.90
C LEU A 128 -7.88 -9.60 5.23
N HIS A 129 -7.84 -8.43 5.82
CA HIS A 129 -7.15 -8.19 7.09
C HIS A 129 -7.76 -9.06 8.20
N ARG A 130 -6.89 -9.67 9.01
CA ARG A 130 -7.27 -10.50 10.15
C ARG A 130 -6.73 -9.86 11.42
N GLY A 131 -7.52 -9.04 12.00
CA GLY A 131 -7.09 -8.34 13.18
C GLY A 131 -8.07 -8.44 14.28
#